data_cdacb751e085d2e9ceab289d01891aeb
#
_entry.id   cdacb751e085d2e9ceab289d01891aeb
#
_cell.length_a   1.000
_cell.length_b   1.000
_cell.length_c   1.000
_cell.angle_alpha   90.00
_cell.angle_beta   90.00
_cell.angle_gamma   90.00
#
_symmetry.space_group_name_H-M   'P 1'
#
loop_
_entity.id
_entity.type
_entity.pdbx_description
1 polymer ?
#
loop_
_entity_poly.entity_id
_entity_poly.type
_entity_poly.pdbx_seq_one_letter_code
_entity_poly.pdbx_strand_id
1 'polypeptide(L)'
;GLKVVFNPAPMDKSIREITRMIADLFDIVYFSARKFGFGRGGGILVRDEEMFHAMEDYITMFEGFLTYGGMSVKEMEALIIGFEETMDMDIISQGPIFINHCVKELDKLGVPMVTPGGGLGAHIDARQVVDHIPAEQYPAGSLVAALYLCGGIRGMERGTLSEDRNP
;
A
#
# COMPACT_ATOMS: atom_id res chain seq x y z
N GLY A 1 6.25 17.51 -13.58
CA GLY A 1 6.17 16.41 -12.64
C GLY A 1 6.37 16.93 -11.22
N LEU A 2 5.43 16.68 -10.33
CA LEU A 2 5.55 17.00 -8.90
C LEU A 2 6.71 16.16 -8.33
N LYS A 3 7.79 16.83 -7.94
CA LYS A 3 8.79 16.21 -7.07
C LYS A 3 8.25 16.29 -5.65
N VAL A 4 7.72 15.18 -5.15
CA VAL A 4 7.43 15.06 -3.72
C VAL A 4 8.78 14.90 -3.00
N VAL A 5 9.25 15.97 -2.40
CA VAL A 5 10.41 15.92 -1.50
C VAL A 5 9.87 15.47 -0.15
N PHE A 6 10.10 14.22 0.21
CA PHE A 6 9.85 13.77 1.57
C PHE A 6 10.88 14.43 2.48
N ASN A 7 10.49 15.46 3.18
CA ASN A 7 11.18 15.84 4.39
C ASN A 7 10.97 14.72 5.42
N PRO A 8 12.00 14.29 6.16
CA PRO A 8 11.81 13.32 7.23
C PRO A 8 10.71 13.83 8.16
N ALA A 9 9.78 12.94 8.48
CA ALA A 9 8.70 13.28 9.40
C ALA A 9 9.30 13.82 10.71
N PRO A 10 8.71 14.85 11.31
CA PRO A 10 9.19 15.36 12.59
C PRO A 10 9.26 14.23 13.62
N MET A 11 10.45 13.96 14.14
CA MET A 11 10.70 12.84 15.07
C MET A 11 10.00 13.00 16.43
N ASP A 12 9.44 14.18 16.69
CA ASP A 12 8.72 14.57 17.90
C ASP A 12 7.20 14.36 17.82
N LYS A 13 6.69 13.90 16.67
CA LYS A 13 5.26 13.68 16.44
C LYS A 13 4.88 12.21 16.47
N SER A 14 3.71 11.92 17.01
CA SER A 14 3.10 10.61 16.93
C SER A 14 2.72 10.24 15.47
N ILE A 15 2.62 8.96 15.17
CA ILE A 15 2.15 8.47 13.85
C ILE A 15 0.77 9.06 13.52
N ARG A 16 -0.10 9.19 14.52
CA ARG A 16 -1.43 9.79 14.35
C ARG A 16 -1.35 11.24 13.87
N GLU A 17 -0.49 12.04 14.49
CA GLU A 17 -0.29 13.44 14.09
C GLU A 17 0.31 13.54 12.70
N ILE A 18 1.29 12.70 12.37
CA ILE A 18 1.90 12.65 11.03
C ILE A 18 0.85 12.27 9.99
N THR A 19 0.05 11.24 10.23
CA THR A 19 -1.02 10.81 9.32
C THR A 19 -2.03 11.92 9.10
N ARG A 20 -2.42 12.62 10.17
CA ARG A 20 -3.33 13.76 10.07
C ARG A 20 -2.72 14.89 9.24
N MET A 21 -1.47 15.25 9.50
CA MET A 21 -0.76 16.28 8.72
C MET A 21 -0.69 15.94 7.23
N ILE A 22 -0.45 14.67 6.90
CA ILE A 22 -0.43 14.22 5.50
C ILE A 22 -1.82 14.32 4.89
N ALA A 23 -2.84 13.82 5.57
CA ALA A 23 -4.22 13.87 5.09
C ALA A 23 -4.71 15.31 4.87
N ASP A 24 -4.28 16.25 5.71
CA ASP A 24 -4.66 17.66 5.60
C ASP A 24 -4.07 18.37 4.35
N LEU A 25 -3.11 17.75 3.66
CA LEU A 25 -2.54 18.28 2.42
C LEU A 25 -3.37 17.92 1.16
N PHE A 26 -4.36 17.06 1.30
CA PHE A 26 -5.12 16.53 0.16
C PHE A 26 -6.61 16.83 0.29
N ASP A 27 -7.26 17.07 -0.84
CA ASP A 27 -8.70 17.28 -0.93
C ASP A 27 -9.46 15.94 -0.91
N ILE A 28 -8.83 14.89 -1.42
CA ILE A 28 -9.35 13.53 -1.44
C ILE A 28 -8.32 12.59 -0.82
N VAL A 29 -8.78 11.78 0.13
CA VAL A 29 -8.00 10.69 0.71
C VAL A 29 -8.77 9.40 0.52
N TYR A 30 -8.15 8.42 -0.12
CA TYR A 30 -8.74 7.09 -0.24
C TYR A 30 -7.84 6.05 0.41
N PHE A 31 -8.43 4.98 0.90
CA PHE A 31 -7.69 3.92 1.57
C PHE A 31 -8.27 2.54 1.24
N SER A 32 -7.40 1.55 1.34
CA SER A 32 -7.80 0.14 1.30
C SER A 32 -7.90 -0.41 2.71
N ALA A 33 -9.07 -0.92 3.08
CA ALA A 33 -9.30 -1.53 4.38
C ALA A 33 -8.43 -2.78 4.64
N ARG A 34 -7.94 -3.43 3.59
CA ARG A 34 -6.99 -4.55 3.72
C ARG A 34 -5.60 -4.14 4.21
N LYS A 35 -5.27 -2.86 4.12
CA LYS A 35 -3.99 -2.30 4.55
C LYS A 35 -4.15 -1.40 5.77
N PHE A 36 -5.33 -0.82 5.91
CA PHE A 36 -5.68 0.08 6.98
C PHE A 36 -7.11 -0.23 7.44
N GLY A 37 -7.28 -0.75 8.64
CA GLY A 37 -8.58 -1.15 9.20
C GLY A 37 -8.84 -2.66 9.22
N PHE A 38 -7.85 -3.50 8.87
CA PHE A 38 -7.87 -4.97 8.96
C PHE A 38 -9.13 -5.65 8.39
N GLY A 39 -9.82 -4.97 7.45
CA GLY A 39 -11.09 -5.41 6.88
C GLY A 39 -11.04 -5.60 5.37
N ARG A 40 -12.19 -5.75 4.78
CA ARG A 40 -12.40 -5.73 3.32
C ARG A 40 -12.97 -4.39 2.90
N GLY A 41 -12.88 -4.10 1.60
CA GLY A 41 -13.34 -2.83 1.05
C GLY A 41 -12.34 -1.71 1.25
N GLY A 42 -12.85 -0.53 1.51
CA GLY A 42 -12.08 0.70 1.69
C GLY A 42 -12.99 1.89 1.88
N GLY A 43 -12.46 3.08 1.70
CA GLY A 43 -13.23 4.31 1.77
C GLY A 43 -12.58 5.46 1.03
N ILE A 44 -13.39 6.43 0.71
CA ILE A 44 -12.99 7.71 0.12
C ILE A 44 -13.48 8.81 1.04
N LEU A 45 -12.57 9.67 1.45
CA LEU A 45 -12.85 10.85 2.26
C LEU A 45 -12.65 12.07 1.37
N VAL A 46 -13.64 12.93 1.28
CA VAL A 46 -13.61 14.15 0.48
C VAL A 46 -13.84 15.33 1.40
N ARG A 47 -13.05 16.37 1.24
CA ARG A 47 -13.11 17.56 2.11
C ARG A 47 -14.23 18.51 1.73
N ASP A 48 -14.47 18.63 0.44
CA ASP A 48 -15.39 19.58 -0.14
C ASP A 48 -16.71 18.93 -0.56
N GLU A 49 -17.83 19.57 -0.24
CA GLU A 49 -19.18 19.03 -0.48
C GLU A 49 -19.53 19.02 -1.97
N GLU A 50 -19.10 20.01 -2.73
CA GLU A 50 -19.35 20.08 -4.17
C GLU A 50 -18.58 18.93 -4.88
N MET A 51 -17.34 18.70 -4.49
CA MET A 51 -16.53 17.59 -4.97
C MET A 51 -17.14 16.24 -4.58
N PHE A 52 -17.67 16.11 -3.36
CA PHE A 52 -18.38 14.89 -2.93
C PHE A 52 -19.56 14.60 -3.86
N HIS A 53 -20.42 15.57 -4.11
CA HIS A 53 -21.57 15.40 -5.00
C HIS A 53 -21.17 15.10 -6.45
N ALA A 54 -20.09 15.68 -6.93
CA ALA A 54 -19.55 15.35 -8.26
C ALA A 54 -19.06 13.90 -8.39
N MET A 55 -18.73 13.24 -7.27
CA MET A 55 -18.26 11.86 -7.25
C MET A 55 -19.38 10.82 -7.05
N GLU A 56 -20.56 11.20 -6.60
CA GLU A 56 -21.64 10.28 -6.24
C GLU A 56 -22.02 9.32 -7.38
N ASP A 57 -22.13 9.83 -8.60
CA ASP A 57 -22.46 9.02 -9.77
C ASP A 57 -21.38 7.99 -10.09
N TYR A 58 -20.11 8.36 -9.92
CA TYR A 58 -18.98 7.45 -10.16
C TYR A 58 -18.92 6.35 -9.09
N ILE A 59 -19.17 6.67 -7.83
CA ILE A 59 -19.23 5.66 -6.76
C ILE A 59 -20.34 4.66 -7.06
N THR A 60 -21.52 5.13 -7.43
CA THR A 60 -22.65 4.27 -7.79
C THR A 60 -22.35 3.41 -9.01
N MET A 61 -21.63 3.93 -9.98
CA MET A 61 -21.29 3.22 -11.22
C MET A 61 -20.23 2.14 -11.03
N PHE A 62 -19.20 2.39 -10.22
CA PHE A 62 -18.01 1.55 -10.15
C PHE A 62 -17.91 0.72 -8.88
N GLU A 63 -18.52 1.14 -7.77
CA GLU A 63 -18.38 0.49 -6.47
C GLU A 63 -19.72 -0.07 -5.95
N GLY A 64 -20.75 0.75 -5.88
CA GLY A 64 -22.07 0.38 -5.39
C GLY A 64 -22.85 1.59 -4.90
N PHE A 65 -24.06 1.38 -4.38
CA PHE A 65 -24.88 2.49 -3.89
C PHE A 65 -24.19 3.24 -2.75
N LEU A 66 -24.41 4.55 -2.68
CA LEU A 66 -23.78 5.46 -1.70
C LEU A 66 -23.96 5.04 -0.25
N THR A 67 -25.03 4.30 0.06
CA THR A 67 -25.33 3.83 1.42
C THR A 67 -24.36 2.76 1.93
N TYR A 68 -23.70 2.02 1.02
CA TYR A 68 -22.82 0.91 1.41
C TYR A 68 -21.59 0.72 0.48
N GLY A 69 -21.52 1.42 -0.66
CA GLY A 69 -20.38 1.31 -1.58
C GLY A 69 -20.06 -0.12 -2.02
N GLY A 70 -21.06 -0.99 -2.14
CA GLY A 70 -20.88 -2.41 -2.46
C GLY A 70 -20.42 -3.29 -1.29
N MET A 71 -20.23 -2.74 -0.09
CA MET A 71 -19.85 -3.50 1.10
C MET A 71 -21.07 -4.10 1.82
N SER A 72 -20.93 -5.31 2.35
CA SER A 72 -21.94 -5.86 3.24
C SER A 72 -21.92 -5.22 4.62
N VAL A 73 -23.03 -5.31 5.37
CA VAL A 73 -23.08 -4.82 6.77
C VAL A 73 -21.99 -5.46 7.61
N LYS A 74 -21.74 -6.75 7.45
CA LYS A 74 -20.67 -7.46 8.18
C LYS A 74 -19.27 -6.88 7.90
N GLU A 75 -19.00 -6.48 6.66
CA GLU A 75 -17.73 -5.86 6.29
C GLU A 75 -17.61 -4.47 6.88
N MET A 76 -18.69 -3.70 6.90
CA MET A 76 -18.71 -2.37 7.54
C MET A 76 -18.51 -2.47 9.06
N GLU A 77 -19.19 -3.41 9.72
CA GLU A 77 -19.00 -3.66 11.16
C GLU A 77 -17.58 -4.10 11.48
N ALA A 78 -17.02 -5.04 10.70
CA ALA A 78 -15.64 -5.47 10.85
C ALA A 78 -14.65 -4.31 10.64
N LEU A 79 -14.93 -3.42 9.70
CA LEU A 79 -14.09 -2.25 9.43
C LEU A 79 -14.08 -1.26 10.59
N ILE A 80 -15.21 -1.07 11.28
CA ILE A 80 -15.29 -0.20 12.48
C ILE A 80 -14.33 -0.70 13.54
N ILE A 81 -14.38 -1.99 13.87
CA ILE A 81 -13.46 -2.61 14.83
C ILE A 81 -12.01 -2.53 14.34
N GLY A 82 -11.78 -2.80 13.06
CA GLY A 82 -10.46 -2.71 12.45
C GLY A 82 -9.85 -1.30 12.52
N PHE A 83 -10.65 -0.27 12.45
CA PHE A 83 -10.18 1.10 12.66
C PHE A 83 -9.74 1.35 14.11
N GLU A 84 -10.45 0.81 15.09
CA GLU A 84 -10.05 0.89 16.50
C GLU A 84 -8.73 0.16 16.72
N GLU A 85 -8.58 -1.06 16.19
CA GLU A 85 -7.34 -1.85 16.24
C GLU A 85 -6.16 -1.16 15.54
N THR A 86 -6.41 -0.45 14.44
CA THR A 86 -5.39 0.33 13.73
C THR A 86 -4.84 1.50 14.57
N MET A 87 -5.54 1.91 15.62
CA MET A 87 -5.06 2.93 16.55
C MET A 87 -4.19 2.34 17.68
N ASP A 88 -4.13 1.03 17.79
CA ASP A 88 -3.30 0.33 18.78
C ASP A 88 -1.86 0.16 18.23
N MET A 89 -0.91 0.84 18.87
CA MET A 89 0.49 0.82 18.45
C MET A 89 1.14 -0.54 18.64
N ASP A 90 0.70 -1.36 19.58
CA ASP A 90 1.23 -2.71 19.80
C ASP A 90 0.84 -3.64 18.65
N ILE A 91 -0.32 -3.41 18.04
CA ILE A 91 -0.79 -4.16 16.88
C ILE A 91 -0.08 -3.66 15.60
N ILE A 92 -0.17 -2.38 15.29
CA ILE A 92 0.29 -1.85 14.00
C ILE A 92 1.82 -1.82 13.86
N SER A 93 2.57 -1.74 14.95
CA SER A 93 4.04 -1.75 14.91
C SER A 93 4.62 -3.11 14.49
N GLN A 94 3.88 -4.19 14.62
CA GLN A 94 4.35 -5.54 14.27
C GLN A 94 4.69 -5.64 12.77
N GLY A 95 3.87 -5.06 11.89
CA GLY A 95 4.11 -5.06 10.46
C GLY A 95 5.49 -4.48 10.11
N PRO A 96 5.80 -3.22 10.44
CA PRO A 96 7.11 -2.63 10.23
C PRO A 96 8.27 -3.41 10.87
N ILE A 97 8.09 -3.98 12.06
CA ILE A 97 9.12 -4.80 12.73
C ILE A 97 9.46 -6.03 11.89
N PHE A 98 8.47 -6.80 11.44
CA PHE A 98 8.67 -7.98 10.60
C PHE A 98 9.26 -7.63 9.25
N ILE A 99 8.77 -6.58 8.59
CA ILE A 99 9.28 -6.15 7.29
C ILE A 99 10.75 -5.70 7.41
N ASN A 100 11.08 -4.90 8.41
CA ASN A 100 12.47 -4.47 8.62
C ASN A 100 13.40 -5.66 8.96
N HIS A 101 12.91 -6.64 9.71
CA HIS A 101 13.68 -7.86 9.93
C HIS A 101 13.94 -8.61 8.61
N CYS A 102 12.90 -8.84 7.82
CA CYS A 102 13.01 -9.49 6.52
C CYS A 102 13.99 -8.76 5.59
N VAL A 103 13.85 -7.43 5.46
CA VAL A 103 14.75 -6.61 4.62
C VAL A 103 16.19 -6.73 5.09
N LYS A 104 16.45 -6.64 6.39
CA LYS A 104 17.81 -6.76 6.96
C LYS A 104 18.43 -8.13 6.72
N GLU A 105 17.67 -9.21 6.88
CA GLU A 105 18.19 -10.57 6.67
C GLU A 105 18.48 -10.84 5.19
N LEU A 106 17.62 -10.38 4.28
CA LEU A 106 17.84 -10.52 2.85
C LEU A 106 19.02 -9.65 2.36
N ASP A 107 19.15 -8.42 2.87
CA ASP A 107 20.26 -7.54 2.56
C ASP A 107 21.62 -8.13 3.00
N LYS A 108 21.70 -8.74 4.18
CA LYS A 108 22.89 -9.48 4.64
C LYS A 108 23.29 -10.63 3.70
N LEU A 109 22.33 -11.25 3.02
CA LEU A 109 22.54 -12.30 2.03
C LEU A 109 22.90 -11.74 0.65
N GLY A 110 23.00 -10.43 0.51
CA GLY A 110 23.33 -9.76 -0.75
C GLY A 110 22.16 -9.60 -1.71
N VAL A 111 20.93 -9.81 -1.25
CA VAL A 111 19.74 -9.54 -2.05
C VAL A 111 19.53 -8.01 -2.11
N PRO A 112 19.44 -7.40 -3.30
CA PRO A 112 19.28 -5.95 -3.42
C PRO A 112 17.88 -5.52 -2.99
N MET A 113 17.78 -5.09 -1.73
CA MET A 113 16.54 -4.65 -1.12
C MET A 113 16.36 -3.14 -1.24
N VAL A 114 15.11 -2.71 -1.42
CA VAL A 114 14.75 -1.29 -1.30
C VAL A 114 14.75 -0.92 0.19
N THR A 115 15.59 0.04 0.56
CA THR A 115 15.76 0.50 1.95
C THR A 115 15.42 1.98 2.11
N PRO A 116 14.90 2.39 3.28
CA PRO A 116 14.51 1.57 4.41
C PRO A 116 13.29 0.69 4.11
N GLY A 117 13.09 -0.38 4.89
CA GLY A 117 11.90 -1.21 4.81
C GLY A 117 10.63 -0.41 5.10
N GLY A 118 9.55 -0.72 4.41
CA GLY A 118 8.25 -0.10 4.63
C GLY A 118 7.40 -0.80 5.70
N GLY A 119 6.12 -0.44 5.77
CA GLY A 119 5.17 -1.03 6.71
C GLY A 119 4.43 -2.27 6.18
N LEU A 120 4.34 -2.45 4.86
CA LEU A 120 3.45 -3.43 4.24
C LEU A 120 4.16 -4.47 3.36
N GLY A 121 5.41 -4.28 3.01
CA GLY A 121 6.12 -5.22 2.13
C GLY A 121 7.61 -5.00 2.09
N ALA A 122 8.36 -6.09 1.87
CA ALA A 122 9.77 -6.08 1.53
C ALA A 122 9.90 -6.06 0.00
N HIS A 123 10.65 -5.11 -0.54
CA HIS A 123 10.78 -4.90 -1.97
C HIS A 123 12.19 -5.24 -2.43
N ILE A 124 12.28 -6.11 -3.43
CA ILE A 124 13.53 -6.46 -4.11
C ILE A 124 13.63 -5.60 -5.37
N ASP A 125 14.80 -5.02 -5.64
CA ASP A 125 15.05 -4.39 -6.94
C ASP A 125 15.39 -5.48 -7.96
N ALA A 126 14.39 -5.88 -8.74
CA ALA A 126 14.52 -6.93 -9.73
C ALA A 126 15.57 -6.63 -10.81
N ARG A 127 15.82 -5.36 -11.12
CA ARG A 127 16.84 -4.96 -12.12
C ARG A 127 18.25 -5.31 -11.69
N GLN A 128 18.49 -5.38 -10.39
CA GLN A 128 19.79 -5.78 -9.85
C GLN A 128 19.93 -7.30 -9.67
N VAL A 129 18.82 -8.04 -9.61
CA VAL A 129 18.81 -9.51 -9.47
C VAL A 129 18.86 -10.20 -10.85
N VAL A 130 18.12 -9.66 -11.80
CA VAL A 130 17.94 -10.21 -13.15
C VAL A 130 18.31 -9.18 -14.22
N ASP A 131 19.49 -8.58 -14.07
CA ASP A 131 20.03 -7.51 -14.92
C ASP A 131 20.20 -7.92 -16.39
N HIS A 132 20.30 -9.22 -16.65
CA HIS A 132 20.35 -9.82 -17.98
C HIS A 132 18.99 -9.86 -18.70
N ILE A 133 17.88 -9.57 -18.01
CA ILE A 133 16.53 -9.52 -18.59
C ILE A 133 16.22 -8.06 -18.95
N PRO A 134 16.04 -7.73 -20.23
CA PRO A 134 15.70 -6.38 -20.64
C PRO A 134 14.29 -5.98 -20.17
N ALA A 135 14.04 -4.68 -20.07
CA ALA A 135 12.79 -4.14 -19.54
C ALA A 135 11.54 -4.66 -20.28
N GLU A 136 11.65 -4.84 -21.60
CA GLU A 136 10.58 -5.34 -22.47
C GLU A 136 10.18 -6.79 -22.19
N GLN A 137 11.02 -7.53 -21.46
CA GLN A 137 10.77 -8.91 -21.03
C GLN A 137 10.33 -9.01 -19.56
N TYR A 138 9.92 -7.90 -18.97
CA TYR A 138 9.32 -7.85 -17.64
C TYR A 138 10.17 -8.51 -16.53
N PRO A 139 11.35 -7.97 -16.20
CA PRO A 139 12.28 -8.58 -15.24
C PRO A 139 11.65 -8.83 -13.86
N ALA A 140 10.82 -7.92 -13.35
CA ALA A 140 10.14 -8.11 -12.08
C ALA A 140 9.12 -9.26 -12.13
N GLY A 141 8.36 -9.38 -13.22
CA GLY A 141 7.44 -10.50 -13.45
C GLY A 141 8.18 -11.83 -13.56
N SER A 142 9.30 -11.85 -14.28
CA SER A 142 10.17 -13.03 -14.42
C SER A 142 10.74 -13.49 -13.09
N LEU A 143 11.20 -12.56 -12.25
CA LEU A 143 11.69 -12.85 -10.90
C LEU A 143 10.60 -13.44 -10.01
N VAL A 144 9.40 -12.85 -10.04
CA VAL A 144 8.24 -13.35 -9.24
C VAL A 144 7.87 -14.78 -9.68
N ALA A 145 7.86 -15.04 -10.99
CA ALA A 145 7.59 -16.39 -11.51
C ALA A 145 8.67 -17.40 -11.06
N ALA A 146 9.94 -17.02 -11.13
CA ALA A 146 11.05 -17.86 -10.69
C ALA A 146 10.97 -18.16 -9.19
N LEU A 147 10.70 -17.18 -8.35
CA LEU A 147 10.53 -17.36 -6.90
C LEU A 147 9.39 -18.35 -6.58
N TYR A 148 8.31 -18.28 -7.35
CA TYR A 148 7.19 -19.20 -7.16
C TYR A 148 7.55 -20.63 -7.59
N LEU A 149 8.17 -20.79 -8.78
CA LEU A 149 8.50 -22.10 -9.32
C LEU A 149 9.61 -22.81 -8.53
N CYS A 150 10.61 -22.07 -8.07
CA CYS A 150 11.76 -22.63 -7.38
C CYS A 150 11.58 -22.76 -5.86
N GLY A 151 10.78 -21.87 -5.25
CA GLY A 151 10.68 -21.79 -3.80
C GLY A 151 9.23 -21.82 -3.26
N GLY A 152 8.22 -21.88 -4.10
CA GLY A 152 6.83 -21.75 -3.67
C GLY A 152 6.49 -20.38 -3.06
N ILE A 153 7.33 -19.38 -3.30
CA ILE A 153 7.18 -18.04 -2.72
C ILE A 153 6.31 -17.20 -3.65
N ARG A 154 5.12 -16.84 -3.18
CA ARG A 154 4.24 -15.95 -3.92
C ARG A 154 4.64 -14.51 -3.68
N GLY A 155 5.26 -13.90 -4.67
CA GLY A 155 5.53 -12.46 -4.72
C GLY A 155 4.44 -11.69 -5.47
N MET A 156 4.62 -10.37 -5.52
CA MET A 156 3.83 -9.48 -6.36
C MET A 156 4.78 -8.57 -7.13
N GLU A 157 4.60 -8.53 -8.43
CA GLU A 157 5.28 -7.59 -9.29
C GLU A 157 4.71 -6.18 -9.09
N ARG A 158 5.60 -5.20 -8.96
CA ARG A 158 5.28 -3.77 -8.91
C ARG A 158 6.09 -3.05 -9.97
N GLY A 159 5.56 -2.95 -11.14
CA GLY A 159 6.25 -2.35 -12.27
C GLY A 159 5.39 -2.37 -13.52
N THR A 160 5.94 -2.82 -14.62
CA THR A 160 5.34 -2.70 -15.94
C THR A 160 3.98 -3.38 -16.06
N LEU A 161 3.86 -4.63 -15.56
CA LEU A 161 2.62 -5.39 -15.68
C LEU A 161 1.53 -4.89 -14.72
N SER A 162 1.89 -4.60 -13.48
CA SER A 162 0.91 -4.22 -12.45
C SER A 162 0.45 -2.77 -12.55
N GLU A 163 1.22 -1.92 -13.22
CA GLU A 163 0.94 -0.49 -13.31
C GLU A 163 0.65 -0.01 -14.73
N ASP A 164 0.46 -0.96 -15.66
CA ASP A 164 0.17 -0.69 -17.08
C ASP A 164 1.14 0.34 -17.70
N ARG A 165 2.40 0.21 -17.35
CA ARG A 165 3.46 1.09 -17.85
C ARG A 165 4.16 0.41 -19.02
N ASN A 166 4.43 1.18 -20.05
CA ASN A 166 5.35 0.76 -21.11
C ASN A 166 6.74 0.55 -20.50
N PRO A 167 7.45 -0.51 -20.90
CA PRO A 167 8.80 -0.80 -20.44
C PRO A 167 9.80 0.30 -20.79
#